data_b5a327e1ce80fc6eebebc341045673e3
#
_entry.id   b5a327e1ce80fc6eebebc341045673e3
#
_cell.length_a   1.000
_cell.length_b   1.000
_cell.length_c   1.000
_cell.angle_alpha   90.00
_cell.angle_beta   90.00
_cell.angle_gamma   90.00
#
_symmetry.space_group_name_H-M   'P 1'
#
loop_
_entity.id
_entity.type
_entity.pdbx_description
1 polymer ?
#
loop_
_entity_poly.entity_id
_entity_poly.type
_entity_poly.pdbx_seq_one_letter_code
_entity_poly.pdbx_strand_id
1 'polypeptide(L)'
;KADKEIVCPKEAGNMKTIKPGGHQMALRSFKTTRLIVKNCIFRAFGGDTVSPWNTWEGMYYFKDCIMEGGVDFYCPRGWALAENCTFICHNNNAAIWHDGSDVQTSKTVLFNCSFTGDDGFKLGRYHRDAQFYLLNCSFAKNMADAEIYWVPSKEKRDSLKWGKRVYYYNCKTKGGDYDWH
;
A
#
# COMPACT_ATOMS: atom_id res chain seq x y z
N LYS A 1 12.92 1.69 12.88
CA LYS A 1 12.57 2.65 13.96
C LYS A 1 11.12 2.49 14.40
N ALA A 2 10.17 2.26 13.49
CA ALA A 2 8.77 2.00 13.85
C ALA A 2 8.64 0.73 14.70
N ASP A 3 9.35 -0.32 14.33
CA ASP A 3 9.38 -1.56 15.10
C ASP A 3 9.91 -1.36 16.52
N LYS A 4 10.86 -0.48 16.68
CA LYS A 4 11.42 -0.15 17.98
C LYS A 4 10.38 0.49 18.90
N GLU A 5 9.49 1.31 18.37
CA GLU A 5 8.41 1.90 19.14
C GLU A 5 7.35 0.88 19.56
N ILE A 6 7.19 -0.16 18.77
CA ILE A 6 6.26 -1.25 19.06
C ILE A 6 6.82 -2.18 20.13
N VAL A 7 8.10 -2.43 20.12
CA VAL A 7 8.79 -3.31 21.09
C VAL A 7 9.02 -2.61 22.43
N CYS A 8 9.41 -1.34 22.42
CA CYS A 8 9.69 -0.56 23.60
C CYS A 8 8.59 -0.51 24.67
N PRO A 9 7.29 -0.49 24.35
CA PRO A 9 6.26 -0.46 25.37
C PRO A 9 6.25 -1.65 26.30
N LYS A 10 6.71 -2.78 25.83
CA LYS A 10 6.82 -3.97 26.67
C LYS A 10 7.90 -3.78 27.73
N GLU A 11 8.98 -3.14 27.37
CA GLU A 11 10.07 -2.78 28.29
C GLU A 11 9.66 -1.68 29.25
N ALA A 12 8.87 -0.73 28.76
CA ALA A 12 8.32 0.35 29.56
C ALA A 12 7.14 -0.08 30.47
N GLY A 13 6.70 -1.32 30.40
CA GLY A 13 5.58 -1.83 31.19
C GLY A 13 4.21 -1.29 30.77
N ASN A 14 4.13 -0.59 29.63
CA ASN A 14 2.93 0.15 29.22
C ASN A 14 2.45 -0.24 27.81
N MET A 15 2.17 -1.51 27.61
CA MET A 15 1.59 -2.01 26.37
C MET A 15 0.19 -1.43 26.04
N LYS A 16 -0.50 -0.87 27.04
CA LYS A 16 -1.88 -0.38 26.88
C LYS A 16 -1.99 0.93 26.10
N THR A 17 -0.89 1.65 25.94
CA THR A 17 -0.86 2.95 25.24
C THR A 17 -0.62 2.85 23.75
N ILE A 18 -0.19 1.72 23.24
CA ILE A 18 -0.07 1.51 21.81
C ILE A 18 -1.42 1.05 21.28
N LYS A 19 -2.06 1.91 20.55
CA LYS A 19 -3.26 1.56 19.78
C LYS A 19 -2.80 0.86 18.49
N PRO A 20 -3.09 -0.43 18.29
CA PRO A 20 -2.96 -1.05 16.99
C PRO A 20 -3.79 -0.24 15.99
N GLY A 21 -3.20 0.15 14.88
CA GLY A 21 -3.92 0.92 13.86
C GLY A 21 -3.59 2.43 13.79
N GLY A 22 -2.70 2.93 14.63
CA GLY A 22 -2.09 4.25 14.42
C GLY A 22 -1.14 4.24 13.22
N HIS A 23 -0.79 5.43 12.73
CA HIS A 23 0.23 5.56 11.69
C HIS A 23 1.61 5.26 12.26
N GLN A 24 2.22 4.19 11.78
CA GLN A 24 3.56 3.75 12.19
C GLN A 24 4.42 3.59 10.95
N MET A 25 5.20 4.62 10.65
CA MET A 25 5.93 4.72 9.41
C MET A 25 7.38 4.24 9.56
N ALA A 26 7.73 3.18 8.86
CA ALA A 26 9.13 2.76 8.72
C ALA A 26 9.87 3.66 7.73
N LEU A 27 9.16 4.14 6.70
CA LEU A 27 9.67 5.10 5.74
C LEU A 27 8.63 6.21 5.51
N ARG A 28 8.98 7.42 5.88
CA ARG A 28 8.21 8.64 5.58
C ARG A 28 9.12 9.69 4.96
N SER A 29 8.67 10.33 3.90
CA SER A 29 9.36 11.50 3.34
C SER A 29 8.36 12.54 2.88
N PHE A 30 8.78 13.82 2.90
CA PHE A 30 8.02 14.94 2.38
C PHE A 30 8.86 15.66 1.32
N LYS A 31 8.22 16.08 0.23
CA LYS A 31 8.85 16.84 -0.86
C LYS A 31 10.04 16.15 -1.54
N THR A 32 10.22 14.85 -1.30
CA THR A 32 11.23 14.07 -2.00
C THR A 32 10.82 13.92 -3.45
N THR A 33 11.64 14.38 -4.37
CA THR A 33 11.35 14.30 -5.81
C THR A 33 11.77 12.96 -6.41
N ARG A 34 12.83 12.34 -5.88
CA ARG A 34 13.32 11.04 -6.33
C ARG A 34 13.75 10.19 -5.16
N LEU A 35 13.25 8.95 -5.12
CA LEU A 35 13.61 7.96 -4.12
C LEU A 35 13.83 6.61 -4.80
N ILE A 36 14.99 6.02 -4.61
CA ILE A 36 15.30 4.68 -5.05
C ILE A 36 15.65 3.84 -3.84
N VAL A 37 14.93 2.74 -3.67
CA VAL A 37 15.11 1.81 -2.55
C VAL A 37 15.21 0.39 -3.10
N LYS A 38 16.23 -0.33 -2.66
CA LYS A 38 16.46 -1.71 -3.10
C LYS A 38 16.85 -2.61 -1.94
N ASN A 39 16.39 -3.85 -1.98
CA ASN A 39 16.78 -4.91 -1.03
C ASN A 39 16.54 -4.50 0.45
N CYS A 40 15.40 -3.86 0.72
CA CYS A 40 15.04 -3.39 2.05
C CYS A 40 13.80 -4.10 2.60
N ILE A 41 13.74 -4.23 3.92
CA ILE A 41 12.57 -4.70 4.65
C ILE A 41 12.00 -3.53 5.45
N PHE A 42 10.75 -3.18 5.17
CA PHE A 42 9.98 -2.19 5.91
C PHE A 42 8.88 -2.89 6.69
N ARG A 43 8.90 -2.76 7.99
CA ARG A 43 7.95 -3.43 8.87
C ARG A 43 7.37 -2.46 9.89
N ALA A 44 6.06 -2.43 9.99
CA ALA A 44 5.30 -1.75 11.03
C ALA A 44 3.95 -2.44 11.21
N PHE A 45 3.31 -2.28 12.38
CA PHE A 45 2.03 -2.94 12.66
C PHE A 45 0.81 -2.02 12.47
N GLY A 46 1.04 -0.74 12.22
CA GLY A 46 -0.01 0.23 11.93
C GLY A 46 -0.21 0.49 10.44
N GLY A 47 -0.73 1.68 10.13
CA GLY A 47 -0.84 2.19 8.78
C GLY A 47 0.40 2.92 8.31
N ASP A 48 0.46 3.18 6.99
CA ASP A 48 1.48 4.04 6.37
C ASP A 48 2.93 3.55 6.53
N THR A 49 3.20 2.24 6.61
CA THR A 49 4.57 1.72 6.77
C THR A 49 5.56 2.32 5.77
N VAL A 50 5.16 2.40 4.48
CA VAL A 50 5.94 3.05 3.40
C VAL A 50 5.09 4.17 2.81
N SER A 51 5.42 5.41 3.16
CA SER A 51 4.56 6.58 2.91
C SER A 51 5.36 7.80 2.41
N PRO A 52 6.01 7.74 1.24
CA PRO A 52 6.61 8.92 0.64
C PRO A 52 5.52 9.85 0.10
N TRP A 53 5.69 11.16 0.34
CA TRP A 53 4.68 12.17 0.04
C TRP A 53 5.21 13.33 -0.78
N ASN A 54 4.99 13.27 -2.07
CA ASN A 54 5.08 14.42 -2.99
C ASN A 54 4.18 14.14 -4.19
N THR A 55 2.93 14.57 -4.12
CA THR A 55 1.90 14.27 -5.12
C THR A 55 2.15 14.95 -6.47
N TRP A 56 3.01 15.97 -6.52
CA TRP A 56 3.25 16.79 -7.70
C TRP A 56 4.44 16.33 -8.54
N GLU A 57 5.53 15.93 -7.88
CA GLU A 57 6.81 15.67 -8.54
C GLU A 57 7.49 14.39 -8.06
N GLY A 58 6.93 13.73 -7.05
CA GLY A 58 7.54 12.54 -6.44
C GLY A 58 7.61 11.38 -7.41
N MET A 59 8.79 10.79 -7.54
CA MET A 59 9.07 9.58 -8.30
C MET A 59 9.77 8.57 -7.41
N TYR A 60 9.13 7.42 -7.17
CA TYR A 60 9.60 6.43 -6.21
C TYR A 60 9.80 5.09 -6.90
N TYR A 61 10.95 4.50 -6.68
CA TYR A 61 11.27 3.16 -7.17
C TYR A 61 11.67 2.27 -6.01
N PHE A 62 10.92 1.19 -5.83
CA PHE A 62 11.19 0.13 -4.87
C PHE A 62 11.47 -1.15 -5.61
N LYS A 63 12.59 -1.81 -5.33
CA LYS A 63 12.96 -3.07 -5.96
C LYS A 63 13.42 -4.09 -4.93
N ASP A 64 12.96 -5.34 -5.09
CA ASP A 64 13.35 -6.46 -4.25
C ASP A 64 13.16 -6.15 -2.74
N CYS A 65 12.04 -5.49 -2.40
CA CYS A 65 11.71 -5.07 -1.05
C CYS A 65 10.61 -5.93 -0.44
N ILE A 66 10.61 -6.04 0.88
CA ILE A 66 9.50 -6.58 1.66
C ILE A 66 8.84 -5.41 2.39
N MET A 67 7.53 -5.27 2.23
CA MET A 67 6.72 -4.25 2.89
C MET A 67 5.64 -4.93 3.72
N GLU A 68 5.66 -4.71 5.02
CA GLU A 68 4.81 -5.42 5.98
C GLU A 68 4.08 -4.41 6.86
N GLY A 69 2.78 -4.59 7.03
CA GLY A 69 1.95 -3.66 7.81
C GLY A 69 0.54 -4.14 8.06
N GLY A 70 -0.22 -3.34 8.82
CA GLY A 70 -1.56 -3.69 9.26
C GLY A 70 -2.67 -3.13 8.38
N VAL A 71 -2.57 -1.90 7.91
CA VAL A 71 -3.59 -1.23 7.11
C VAL A 71 -2.97 -0.12 6.27
N ASP A 72 -3.36 -0.01 5.00
CA ASP A 72 -2.95 1.08 4.13
C ASP A 72 -1.42 1.32 4.17
N PHE A 73 -0.66 0.24 4.29
CA PHE A 73 0.75 0.32 4.65
C PHE A 73 1.69 0.67 3.49
N TYR A 74 1.24 0.50 2.25
CA TYR A 74 1.93 0.99 1.07
C TYR A 74 1.17 2.14 0.45
N CYS A 75 1.62 3.34 0.69
CA CYS A 75 0.94 4.56 0.26
C CYS A 75 1.89 5.58 -0.36
N PRO A 76 2.46 5.30 -1.52
CA PRO A 76 3.30 6.23 -2.26
C PRO A 76 2.45 7.31 -2.94
N ARG A 77 2.55 8.55 -2.49
CA ARG A 77 1.83 9.68 -3.08
C ARG A 77 2.73 10.39 -4.08
N GLY A 78 2.64 9.97 -5.34
CA GLY A 78 3.43 10.40 -6.49
C GLY A 78 3.44 9.30 -7.55
N TRP A 79 4.36 9.37 -8.51
CA TRP A 79 4.63 8.24 -9.41
C TRP A 79 5.41 7.18 -8.66
N ALA A 80 4.93 5.97 -8.65
CA ALA A 80 5.60 4.89 -7.94
C ALA A 80 5.70 3.63 -8.81
N LEU A 81 6.86 2.98 -8.76
CA LEU A 81 7.09 1.65 -9.29
C LEU A 81 7.61 0.76 -8.17
N ALA A 82 6.89 -0.32 -7.89
CA ALA A 82 7.40 -1.44 -7.11
C ALA A 82 7.66 -2.63 -8.04
N GLU A 83 8.88 -3.14 -8.01
CA GLU A 83 9.33 -4.26 -8.82
C GLU A 83 9.83 -5.39 -7.93
N ASN A 84 9.35 -6.62 -8.15
CA ASN A 84 9.73 -7.81 -7.39
C ASN A 84 9.55 -7.63 -5.87
N CYS A 85 8.56 -6.88 -5.44
CA CYS A 85 8.32 -6.62 -4.02
C CYS A 85 7.30 -7.60 -3.44
N THR A 86 7.44 -7.89 -2.14
CA THR A 86 6.49 -8.69 -1.38
C THR A 86 5.74 -7.79 -0.39
N PHE A 87 4.42 -7.89 -0.39
CA PHE A 87 3.52 -7.16 0.50
C PHE A 87 2.88 -8.14 1.47
N ILE A 88 3.04 -7.89 2.78
CA ILE A 88 2.52 -8.76 3.85
C ILE A 88 1.54 -7.96 4.72
N CYS A 89 0.27 -8.33 4.70
CA CYS A 89 -0.80 -7.63 5.40
C CYS A 89 -1.23 -8.37 6.67
N HIS A 90 -1.09 -7.73 7.84
CA HIS A 90 -1.46 -8.30 9.13
C HIS A 90 -2.84 -7.85 9.59
N ASN A 91 -3.85 -8.16 8.89
CA ASN A 91 -5.28 -8.15 9.23
C ASN A 91 -6.13 -8.21 7.95
N ASN A 92 -7.44 -8.04 8.08
CA ASN A 92 -8.37 -8.04 6.95
C ASN A 92 -8.58 -6.66 6.29
N ASN A 93 -7.64 -5.72 6.47
CA ASN A 93 -7.68 -4.40 5.84
C ASN A 93 -6.93 -4.37 4.50
N ALA A 94 -6.91 -3.21 3.87
CA ALA A 94 -6.23 -2.99 2.59
C ALA A 94 -4.72 -2.81 2.76
N ALA A 95 -3.95 -3.40 1.85
CA ALA A 95 -2.49 -3.24 1.81
C ALA A 95 -2.09 -1.90 1.17
N ILE A 96 -2.69 -1.56 0.04
CA ILE A 96 -2.38 -0.36 -0.74
C ILE A 96 -3.37 0.75 -0.38
N TRP A 97 -2.85 1.97 -0.28
CA TRP A 97 -3.67 3.16 -0.12
C TRP A 97 -3.22 4.30 -1.03
N HIS A 98 -4.17 5.08 -1.52
CA HIS A 98 -3.89 6.35 -2.19
C HIS A 98 -4.97 7.39 -1.90
N ASP A 99 -4.56 8.57 -1.45
CA ASP A 99 -5.48 9.69 -1.19
C ASP A 99 -6.03 10.32 -2.46
N GLY A 100 -5.39 10.07 -3.58
CA GLY A 100 -5.66 10.68 -4.88
C GLY A 100 -4.60 11.68 -5.30
N SER A 101 -4.62 12.05 -6.57
CA SER A 101 -3.70 13.02 -7.17
C SER A 101 -4.46 13.95 -8.12
N ASP A 102 -4.09 15.23 -8.13
CA ASP A 102 -4.56 16.19 -9.13
C ASP A 102 -3.72 16.14 -10.42
N VAL A 103 -2.70 15.28 -10.46
CA VAL A 103 -1.86 15.04 -11.63
C VAL A 103 -2.36 13.82 -12.38
N GLN A 104 -2.99 14.02 -13.54
CA GLN A 104 -3.65 12.97 -14.33
C GLN A 104 -2.72 11.79 -14.67
N THR A 105 -1.45 12.07 -14.90
CA THR A 105 -0.46 11.06 -15.30
C THR A 105 0.18 10.31 -14.14
N SER A 106 -0.06 10.77 -12.89
CA SER A 106 0.46 10.09 -11.69
C SER A 106 -0.10 8.68 -11.59
N LYS A 107 0.75 7.71 -11.29
CA LYS A 107 0.37 6.30 -11.24
C LYS A 107 1.22 5.50 -10.26
N THR A 108 0.63 4.45 -9.75
CA THR A 108 1.30 3.41 -8.99
C THR A 108 1.36 2.14 -9.83
N VAL A 109 2.55 1.68 -10.13
CA VAL A 109 2.81 0.45 -10.90
C VAL A 109 3.42 -0.58 -9.98
N LEU A 110 2.85 -1.78 -10.00
CA LEU A 110 3.35 -2.94 -9.30
C LEU A 110 3.68 -4.02 -10.35
N PHE A 111 4.94 -4.38 -10.45
CA PHE A 111 5.45 -5.32 -11.45
C PHE A 111 6.12 -6.52 -10.77
N ASN A 112 5.69 -7.73 -11.12
CA ASN A 112 6.18 -8.98 -10.52
C ASN A 112 6.08 -8.97 -8.98
N CYS A 113 5.04 -8.37 -8.42
CA CYS A 113 4.86 -8.29 -6.98
C CYS A 113 4.01 -9.43 -6.43
N SER A 114 4.22 -9.78 -5.17
CA SER A 114 3.41 -10.78 -4.46
C SER A 114 2.71 -10.16 -3.25
N PHE A 115 1.47 -10.59 -3.03
CA PHE A 115 0.64 -10.17 -1.90
C PHE A 115 0.25 -11.38 -1.07
N THR A 116 0.53 -11.30 0.23
CA THR A 116 0.18 -12.34 1.21
C THR A 116 -0.20 -11.70 2.54
N GLY A 117 -0.77 -12.44 3.46
CA GLY A 117 -1.16 -11.89 4.75
C GLY A 117 -2.13 -12.77 5.50
N ASP A 118 -2.79 -12.17 6.49
CA ASP A 118 -3.83 -12.80 7.28
C ASP A 118 -5.10 -13.03 6.45
N ASP A 119 -5.98 -13.91 6.92
CA ASP A 119 -7.19 -14.28 6.17
C ASP A 119 -8.09 -13.07 5.89
N GLY A 120 -8.52 -12.94 4.66
CA GLY A 120 -9.42 -11.89 4.21
C GLY A 120 -8.78 -10.52 4.02
N PHE A 121 -7.44 -10.42 3.99
CA PHE A 121 -6.78 -9.14 3.64
C PHE A 121 -7.21 -8.68 2.25
N LYS A 122 -7.21 -7.36 2.04
CA LYS A 122 -7.63 -6.73 0.81
C LYS A 122 -6.46 -6.11 0.06
N LEU A 123 -6.55 -6.10 -1.27
CA LEU A 123 -5.47 -5.60 -2.11
C LEU A 123 -5.22 -4.11 -1.94
N GLY A 124 -6.28 -3.28 -1.99
CA GLY A 124 -6.10 -1.84 -1.86
C GLY A 124 -7.38 -1.03 -1.94
N ARG A 125 -7.25 0.25 -1.63
CA ARG A 125 -8.35 1.23 -1.72
C ARG A 125 -7.83 2.64 -1.97
N TYR A 126 -8.70 3.54 -2.44
CA TYR A 126 -8.34 4.93 -2.71
C TYR A 126 -9.52 5.88 -2.52
N HIS A 127 -9.25 7.18 -2.29
CA HIS A 127 -10.30 8.19 -2.07
C HIS A 127 -10.66 8.97 -3.34
N ARG A 128 -9.69 9.57 -4.00
CA ARG A 128 -9.86 10.41 -5.18
C ARG A 128 -9.10 9.82 -6.35
N ASP A 129 -9.05 10.53 -7.46
CA ASP A 129 -8.35 10.06 -8.64
C ASP A 129 -6.99 9.46 -8.33
N ALA A 130 -6.87 8.18 -8.59
CA ALA A 130 -5.65 7.41 -8.51
C ALA A 130 -5.57 6.49 -9.73
N GLN A 131 -4.38 6.04 -10.06
CA GLN A 131 -4.17 5.15 -11.20
C GLN A 131 -3.23 4.02 -10.80
N PHE A 132 -3.69 2.79 -10.98
CA PHE A 132 -2.97 1.60 -10.61
C PHE A 132 -2.77 0.66 -11.78
N TYR A 133 -1.57 0.13 -11.91
CA TYR A 133 -1.23 -0.95 -12.82
C TYR A 133 -0.59 -2.09 -12.04
N LEU A 134 -1.20 -3.24 -12.09
CA LEU A 134 -0.67 -4.47 -11.53
C LEU A 134 -0.32 -5.41 -12.67
N LEU A 135 0.96 -5.71 -12.83
CA LEU A 135 1.49 -6.46 -13.96
C LEU A 135 2.24 -7.69 -13.42
N ASN A 136 1.86 -8.87 -13.85
CA ASN A 136 2.45 -10.14 -13.41
C ASN A 136 2.44 -10.32 -11.88
N CYS A 137 1.44 -9.82 -11.19
CA CYS A 137 1.34 -9.93 -9.75
C CYS A 137 0.70 -11.25 -9.31
N SER A 138 1.03 -11.71 -8.11
CA SER A 138 0.47 -12.90 -7.51
C SER A 138 -0.19 -12.59 -6.16
N PHE A 139 -1.36 -13.19 -5.95
CA PHE A 139 -2.15 -13.01 -4.75
C PHE A 139 -2.28 -14.33 -3.99
N ALA A 140 -2.20 -14.28 -2.66
CA ALA A 140 -2.37 -15.45 -1.83
C ALA A 140 -3.83 -15.94 -1.86
N LYS A 141 -4.03 -17.24 -1.69
CA LYS A 141 -5.34 -17.92 -1.69
C LYS A 141 -6.35 -17.30 -0.70
N ASN A 142 -5.87 -16.79 0.41
CA ASN A 142 -6.68 -16.24 1.49
C ASN A 142 -6.92 -14.73 1.39
N MET A 143 -6.52 -14.09 0.29
CA MET A 143 -6.90 -12.72 0.00
C MET A 143 -8.42 -12.64 -0.21
N ALA A 144 -9.05 -11.56 0.22
CA ALA A 144 -10.45 -11.31 -0.10
C ALA A 144 -10.65 -11.17 -1.63
N ASP A 145 -11.76 -11.70 -2.14
CA ASP A 145 -12.18 -11.47 -3.53
C ASP A 145 -12.65 -10.04 -3.71
N ALA A 146 -11.68 -9.13 -3.79
CA ALA A 146 -11.93 -7.71 -3.95
C ALA A 146 -10.77 -7.03 -4.68
N GLU A 147 -11.09 -6.40 -5.79
CA GLU A 147 -10.15 -5.52 -6.49
C GLU A 147 -9.77 -4.28 -5.65
N ILE A 148 -8.85 -3.45 -6.16
CA ILE A 148 -8.60 -2.12 -5.57
C ILE A 148 -9.87 -1.28 -5.75
N TYR A 149 -10.47 -0.80 -4.65
CA TYR A 149 -11.78 -0.17 -4.65
C TYR A 149 -11.76 1.28 -4.20
N TRP A 150 -12.70 2.04 -4.75
CA TRP A 150 -12.90 3.43 -4.37
C TRP A 150 -13.71 3.54 -3.07
N VAL A 151 -13.23 4.41 -2.17
CA VAL A 151 -13.90 4.76 -0.90
C VAL A 151 -14.07 6.27 -0.86
N PRO A 152 -15.25 6.82 -1.20
CA PRO A 152 -15.48 8.25 -1.13
C PRO A 152 -15.44 8.74 0.32
N SER A 153 -14.80 9.87 0.55
CA SER A 153 -14.84 10.55 1.84
C SER A 153 -16.16 11.29 2.01
N LYS A 154 -16.82 11.12 3.14
CA LYS A 154 -18.07 11.83 3.46
C LYS A 154 -17.87 13.35 3.58
N GLU A 155 -16.68 13.79 3.96
CA GLU A 155 -16.35 15.18 4.22
C GLU A 155 -15.92 15.97 2.97
N LYS A 156 -15.40 15.31 1.99
CA LYS A 156 -14.74 15.93 0.81
C LYS A 156 -15.47 15.56 -0.44
N ARG A 157 -16.65 15.65 -0.70
CA ARG A 157 -17.32 15.40 -2.02
C ARG A 157 -16.36 14.77 -3.06
N ASP A 158 -15.69 13.70 -2.67
CA ASP A 158 -14.71 13.04 -3.51
C ASP A 158 -15.39 12.54 -4.77
N SER A 159 -14.80 12.84 -5.90
CA SER A 159 -15.26 12.40 -7.22
C SER A 159 -14.06 11.92 -8.02
N LEU A 160 -14.33 11.05 -8.97
CA LEU A 160 -13.32 10.58 -9.92
C LEU A 160 -13.45 11.39 -11.19
N LYS A 161 -12.58 12.39 -11.39
CA LYS A 161 -12.57 13.24 -12.60
C LYS A 161 -12.27 12.43 -13.86
N TRP A 162 -11.44 11.39 -13.72
CA TRP A 162 -10.98 10.56 -14.84
C TRP A 162 -11.51 9.13 -14.77
N GLY A 163 -12.54 8.90 -13.94
CA GLY A 163 -13.14 7.58 -13.76
C GLY A 163 -12.23 6.57 -13.06
N LYS A 164 -12.65 5.32 -13.04
CA LYS A 164 -11.88 4.23 -12.46
C LYS A 164 -10.69 3.89 -13.36
N ARG A 165 -9.49 3.88 -12.80
CA ARG A 165 -8.22 3.62 -13.50
C ARG A 165 -7.39 2.57 -12.76
N VAL A 166 -7.93 1.37 -12.66
CA VAL A 166 -7.27 0.21 -12.06
C VAL A 166 -7.16 -0.85 -13.14
N TYR A 167 -5.94 -1.29 -13.42
CA TYR A 167 -5.63 -2.20 -14.52
C TYR A 167 -4.81 -3.38 -14.02
N TYR A 168 -5.23 -4.57 -14.43
CA TYR A 168 -4.56 -5.83 -14.14
C TYR A 168 -4.11 -6.50 -15.43
N TYR A 169 -2.91 -7.06 -15.45
CA TYR A 169 -2.40 -7.82 -16.56
C TYR A 169 -1.59 -9.01 -16.07
N ASN A 170 -1.97 -10.20 -16.51
CA ASN A 170 -1.32 -11.45 -16.16
C ASN A 170 -1.14 -11.62 -14.64
N CYS A 171 -2.11 -11.18 -13.85
CA CYS A 171 -2.17 -11.40 -12.42
C CYS A 171 -2.80 -12.77 -12.12
N LYS A 172 -2.44 -13.38 -10.99
CA LYS A 172 -2.92 -14.72 -10.62
C LYS A 172 -3.17 -14.84 -9.12
N THR A 173 -4.24 -15.54 -8.77
CA THR A 173 -4.54 -15.89 -7.38
C THR A 173 -4.24 -17.36 -7.14
N LYS A 174 -3.50 -17.70 -6.10
CA LYS A 174 -3.27 -19.08 -5.69
C LYS A 174 -4.61 -19.69 -5.23
N GLY A 175 -5.07 -20.70 -5.96
CA GLY A 175 -6.33 -21.40 -5.66
C GLY A 175 -7.49 -21.07 -6.58
N GLY A 176 -7.28 -20.22 -7.57
CA GLY A 176 -8.24 -19.83 -8.60
C GLY A 176 -8.30 -18.32 -8.79
N ASP A 177 -8.32 -17.88 -10.03
CA ASP A 177 -8.34 -16.47 -10.36
C ASP A 177 -9.73 -15.88 -10.12
N TYR A 178 -9.76 -14.60 -9.78
CA TYR A 178 -10.99 -13.82 -9.65
C TYR A 178 -11.38 -13.19 -10.99
N ASP A 179 -12.66 -12.88 -11.17
CA ASP A 179 -13.18 -12.34 -12.43
C ASP A 179 -12.64 -10.94 -12.80
N TRP A 180 -12.05 -10.23 -11.86
CA TRP A 180 -11.59 -8.86 -12.07
C TRP A 180 -10.11 -8.73 -12.51
N HIS A 181 -9.36 -9.85 -12.65
CA HIS A 181 -7.96 -9.80 -13.09
C HIS A 181 -7.55 -10.87 -14.10
#